data_6fc426e313c8d18227679f67949b8e5b
#
_entry.id   6fc426e313c8d18227679f67949b8e5b
#
_cell.length_a   1.000
_cell.length_b   1.000
_cell.length_c   1.000
_cell.angle_alpha   90.00
_cell.angle_beta   90.00
_cell.angle_gamma   90.00
#
_symmetry.space_group_name_H-M   'P 1'
#
loop_
_entity.id
_entity.type
_entity.pdbx_description
1 polymer ?
#
loop_
_entity_poly.entity_id
_entity_poly.type
_entity_poly.pdbx_seq_one_letter_code
_entity_poly.pdbx_strand_id
1 'polypeptide(L)'
;LHDESLALTDRYLTAVDEAASDSADAVRLAKRHGLEPDVLAAWLDYLAFGPAQPVEITGLFTKKMERVGGSDYVNGWGLPETPSVVANSSDAEYRIPGRARARGVEVHPSPTLFVAVGWQSPIDGEITVSAKVADAHPECGNGGEWWVQNHTSRKVGNLGHGVYGTGGGGELKPVTLQVHRGDVVRLVVGPKDGSHACDLTHADMTL
;
A
#
# COMPACT_ATOMS: atom_id res chain seq x y z
N LEU A 1 6.75 36.76 -21.90
CA LEU A 1 7.49 35.52 -21.61
C LEU A 1 7.66 35.26 -20.11
N HIS A 2 8.21 36.20 -19.31
CA HIS A 2 8.43 36.00 -17.87
C HIS A 2 7.10 35.89 -17.10
N ASP A 3 6.18 36.84 -17.32
CA ASP A 3 4.89 36.85 -16.64
C ASP A 3 4.00 35.66 -17.05
N GLU A 4 4.10 35.23 -18.29
CA GLU A 4 3.38 34.04 -18.79
C GLU A 4 3.92 32.75 -18.13
N SER A 5 5.25 32.65 -17.94
CA SER A 5 5.87 31.52 -17.26
C SER A 5 5.47 31.46 -15.80
N LEU A 6 5.40 32.61 -15.11
CA LEU A 6 4.94 32.68 -13.71
C LEU A 6 3.48 32.26 -13.58
N ALA A 7 2.60 32.80 -14.44
CA ALA A 7 1.18 32.44 -14.44
C ALA A 7 0.95 30.94 -14.73
N LEU A 8 1.77 30.34 -15.60
CA LEU A 8 1.72 28.90 -15.88
C LEU A 8 2.19 28.08 -14.66
N THR A 9 3.27 28.51 -14.02
CA THR A 9 3.78 27.87 -12.79
C THR A 9 2.74 27.90 -11.67
N ASP A 10 2.09 29.04 -11.44
CA ASP A 10 1.02 29.19 -10.43
C ASP A 10 -0.15 28.24 -10.71
N ARG A 11 -0.48 28.00 -11.97
CA ARG A 11 -1.54 27.04 -12.34
C ARG A 11 -1.13 25.60 -12.02
N TYR A 12 0.13 25.22 -12.27
CA TYR A 12 0.63 23.91 -11.87
C TYR A 12 0.63 23.75 -10.35
N LEU A 13 1.09 24.73 -9.60
CA LEU A 13 1.06 24.70 -8.12
C LEU A 13 -0.36 24.61 -7.57
N THR A 14 -1.32 25.32 -8.16
CA THR A 14 -2.74 25.22 -7.80
C THR A 14 -3.29 23.82 -8.03
N ALA A 15 -2.96 23.20 -9.17
CA ALA A 15 -3.38 21.84 -9.49
C ALA A 15 -2.72 20.80 -8.55
N VAL A 16 -1.49 21.04 -8.13
CA VAL A 16 -0.78 20.19 -7.15
C VAL A 16 -1.44 20.31 -5.77
N ASP A 17 -1.77 21.50 -5.32
CA ASP A 17 -2.47 21.72 -4.03
C ASP A 17 -3.85 21.04 -4.00
N GLU A 18 -4.57 21.11 -5.11
CA GLU A 18 -5.85 20.41 -5.29
C GLU A 18 -5.64 18.87 -5.24
N ALA A 19 -4.60 18.35 -5.88
CA ALA A 19 -4.26 16.93 -5.85
C ALA A 19 -3.91 16.43 -4.44
N ALA A 20 -3.23 17.24 -3.65
CA ALA A 20 -2.89 16.93 -2.26
C ALA A 20 -4.13 16.83 -1.35
N SER A 21 -5.18 17.55 -1.70
CA SER A 21 -6.44 17.60 -0.94
C SER A 21 -7.48 16.56 -1.40
N ASP A 22 -7.44 16.19 -2.67
CA ASP A 22 -8.39 15.25 -3.28
C ASP A 22 -7.62 14.36 -4.26
N SER A 23 -7.43 13.09 -3.97
CA SER A 23 -6.68 12.08 -4.75
C SER A 23 -7.13 11.99 -6.23
N ALA A 24 -7.23 13.13 -6.88
CA ALA A 24 -7.73 13.26 -8.23
C ALA A 24 -6.68 12.81 -9.26
N ASP A 25 -7.12 12.10 -10.28
CA ASP A 25 -6.31 11.69 -11.42
C ASP A 25 -5.65 12.92 -12.11
N ALA A 26 -4.33 12.86 -12.30
CA ALA A 26 -3.53 13.92 -12.94
C ALA A 26 -4.09 14.35 -14.30
N VAL A 27 -4.62 13.41 -15.10
CA VAL A 27 -5.23 13.70 -16.41
C VAL A 27 -6.49 14.58 -16.25
N ARG A 28 -7.32 14.26 -15.27
CA ARG A 28 -8.55 15.02 -14.98
C ARG A 28 -8.24 16.40 -14.42
N LEU A 29 -7.24 16.51 -13.53
CA LEU A 29 -6.76 17.78 -13.00
C LEU A 29 -6.13 18.65 -14.09
N ALA A 30 -5.26 18.08 -14.91
CA ALA A 30 -4.64 18.80 -16.02
C ALA A 30 -5.70 19.38 -16.96
N LYS A 31 -6.71 18.60 -17.34
CA LYS A 31 -7.82 19.06 -18.16
C LYS A 31 -8.61 20.21 -17.50
N ARG A 32 -8.86 20.13 -16.18
CA ARG A 32 -9.58 21.18 -15.43
C ARG A 32 -8.82 22.50 -15.42
N HIS A 33 -7.50 22.44 -15.24
CA HIS A 33 -6.64 23.62 -15.16
C HIS A 33 -6.04 24.03 -16.50
N GLY A 34 -6.37 23.34 -17.61
CA GLY A 34 -5.81 23.61 -18.94
C GLY A 34 -4.29 23.44 -18.99
N LEU A 35 -3.78 22.36 -18.37
CA LEU A 35 -2.36 22.00 -18.25
C LEU A 35 -2.04 20.77 -19.09
N GLU A 36 -0.76 20.56 -19.36
CA GLU A 36 -0.27 19.31 -19.98
C GLU A 36 -0.24 18.18 -18.95
N PRO A 37 -0.95 17.05 -19.18
CA PRO A 37 -1.06 15.97 -18.20
C PRO A 37 0.29 15.37 -17.77
N ASP A 38 1.20 15.16 -18.73
CA ASP A 38 2.51 14.56 -18.46
C ASP A 38 3.40 15.48 -17.60
N VAL A 39 3.29 16.80 -17.82
CA VAL A 39 4.02 17.79 -17.02
C VAL A 39 3.43 17.88 -15.62
N LEU A 40 2.10 17.86 -15.46
CA LEU A 40 1.48 17.83 -14.14
C LEU A 40 1.82 16.56 -13.40
N ALA A 41 1.81 15.41 -14.06
CA ALA A 41 2.22 14.14 -13.45
C ALA A 41 3.67 14.19 -12.94
N ALA A 42 4.59 14.78 -13.73
CA ALA A 42 5.99 14.96 -13.30
C ALA A 42 6.12 15.92 -12.10
N TRP A 43 5.31 16.98 -12.03
CA TRP A 43 5.28 17.86 -10.86
C TRP A 43 4.76 17.14 -9.60
N LEU A 44 3.67 16.39 -9.74
CA LEU A 44 3.09 15.61 -8.66
C LEU A 44 4.08 14.57 -8.13
N ASP A 45 4.79 13.89 -9.04
CA ASP A 45 5.81 12.90 -8.70
C ASP A 45 7.01 13.55 -7.98
N TYR A 46 7.53 14.66 -8.51
CA TYR A 46 8.64 15.40 -7.92
C TYR A 46 8.33 15.95 -6.51
N LEU A 47 7.09 16.39 -6.29
CA LEU A 47 6.63 16.94 -5.01
C LEU A 47 6.05 15.86 -4.08
N ALA A 48 6.14 14.58 -4.44
CA ALA A 48 5.56 13.45 -3.73
C ALA A 48 4.03 13.53 -3.51
N PHE A 49 3.32 14.28 -4.34
CA PHE A 49 1.85 14.33 -4.40
C PHE A 49 1.29 13.47 -5.55
N GLY A 50 2.16 12.94 -6.39
CA GLY A 50 1.76 12.01 -7.45
C GLY A 50 1.35 10.64 -6.89
N PRO A 51 0.73 9.80 -7.72
CA PRO A 51 0.54 8.42 -7.35
C PRO A 51 1.92 7.84 -7.07
N ALA A 52 2.14 7.36 -5.84
CA ALA A 52 3.41 6.73 -5.50
C ALA A 52 3.76 5.69 -6.57
N GLN A 53 5.01 5.66 -6.97
CA GLN A 53 5.44 4.69 -7.97
C GLN A 53 5.14 3.27 -7.46
N PRO A 54 4.70 2.37 -8.33
CA PRO A 54 4.49 0.99 -7.94
C PRO A 54 5.77 0.38 -7.36
N VAL A 55 5.64 -0.27 -6.23
CA VAL A 55 6.75 -0.99 -5.62
C VAL A 55 6.91 -2.33 -6.32
N GLU A 56 8.13 -2.68 -6.68
CA GLU A 56 8.42 -3.99 -7.24
C GLU A 56 8.49 -5.03 -6.10
N ILE A 57 7.70 -6.09 -6.24
CA ILE A 57 7.75 -7.25 -5.35
C ILE A 57 8.25 -8.44 -6.17
N THR A 58 9.36 -8.99 -5.77
CA THR A 58 9.99 -10.15 -6.41
C THR A 58 9.95 -11.36 -5.49
N GLY A 59 9.59 -12.51 -6.07
CA GLY A 59 9.56 -13.79 -5.35
C GLY A 59 8.29 -14.00 -4.52
N LEU A 60 8.23 -15.18 -3.94
CA LEU A 60 7.15 -15.64 -3.05
C LEU A 60 7.77 -16.21 -1.77
N PHE A 61 7.10 -16.05 -0.66
CA PHE A 61 7.46 -16.79 0.54
C PHE A 61 7.16 -18.27 0.34
N THR A 62 8.17 -19.10 0.50
CA THR A 62 8.06 -20.57 0.41
C THR A 62 8.24 -21.26 1.76
N LYS A 63 8.90 -20.60 2.72
CA LYS A 63 9.13 -21.15 4.05
C LYS A 63 7.94 -20.88 4.94
N LYS A 64 7.26 -21.94 5.34
CA LYS A 64 6.18 -21.89 6.33
C LYS A 64 6.74 -21.68 7.73
N MET A 65 6.05 -20.88 8.52
CA MET A 65 6.27 -20.68 9.94
C MET A 65 5.06 -21.20 10.69
N GLU A 66 5.30 -21.99 11.73
CA GLU A 66 4.26 -22.57 12.56
C GLU A 66 4.44 -22.09 14.01
N ARG A 67 3.34 -21.95 14.73
CA ARG A 67 3.29 -21.57 16.14
C ARG A 67 4.03 -20.26 16.44
N VAL A 68 3.83 -19.26 15.60
CA VAL A 68 4.43 -17.93 15.79
C VAL A 68 3.97 -17.37 17.15
N GLY A 69 4.92 -16.87 17.94
CA GLY A 69 4.65 -16.43 19.31
C GLY A 69 4.22 -17.56 20.26
N GLY A 70 4.44 -18.83 19.91
CA GLY A 70 4.07 -19.99 20.69
C GLY A 70 2.61 -20.44 20.56
N SER A 71 1.81 -19.78 19.72
CA SER A 71 0.40 -20.11 19.52
C SER A 71 0.19 -21.09 18.36
N ASP A 72 -0.56 -22.17 18.58
CA ASP A 72 -0.95 -23.11 17.53
C ASP A 72 -1.86 -22.49 16.45
N TYR A 73 -2.45 -21.34 16.73
CA TYR A 73 -3.40 -20.65 15.87
C TYR A 73 -2.76 -19.56 15.01
N VAL A 74 -1.51 -19.18 15.29
CA VAL A 74 -0.78 -18.15 14.53
C VAL A 74 0.29 -18.82 13.68
N ASN A 75 0.07 -18.83 12.38
CA ASN A 75 0.95 -19.46 11.40
C ASN A 75 1.15 -18.53 10.21
N GLY A 76 2.19 -18.78 9.40
CA GLY A 76 2.45 -17.90 8.27
C GLY A 76 3.57 -18.37 7.35
N TRP A 77 4.14 -17.40 6.65
CA TRP A 77 5.27 -17.59 5.73
C TRP A 77 6.27 -16.45 5.89
N GLY A 78 7.52 -16.76 5.63
CA GLY A 78 8.61 -15.77 5.66
C GLY A 78 9.80 -16.24 6.45
N LEU A 79 10.56 -15.28 6.97
CA LEU A 79 11.67 -15.51 7.87
C LEU A 79 11.20 -15.42 9.33
N PRO A 80 11.91 -16.06 10.28
CA PRO A 80 11.49 -16.07 11.70
C PRO A 80 11.33 -14.68 12.33
N GLU A 81 12.07 -13.70 11.84
CA GLU A 81 11.96 -12.30 12.27
C GLU A 81 11.26 -11.46 11.21
N THR A 82 11.97 -11.12 10.12
CA THR A 82 11.46 -10.31 9.02
C THR A 82 12.15 -10.66 7.70
N PRO A 83 11.50 -10.52 6.54
CA PRO A 83 10.10 -10.18 6.35
C PRO A 83 9.17 -11.38 6.58
N SER A 84 7.93 -11.13 6.98
CA SER A 84 6.98 -12.20 7.25
C SER A 84 5.51 -11.78 7.02
N VAL A 85 4.68 -12.79 6.79
CA VAL A 85 3.22 -12.71 6.80
C VAL A 85 2.72 -13.75 7.77
N VAL A 86 1.86 -13.39 8.70
CA VAL A 86 1.22 -14.30 9.63
C VAL A 86 -0.29 -14.14 9.61
N ALA A 87 -0.99 -15.22 9.92
CA ALA A 87 -2.44 -15.22 10.06
C ALA A 87 -2.83 -15.89 11.36
N ASN A 88 -3.77 -15.29 12.07
CA ASN A 88 -4.37 -15.83 13.27
C ASN A 88 -5.71 -16.47 12.92
N SER A 89 -5.80 -17.78 13.04
CA SER A 89 -7.00 -18.56 12.71
C SER A 89 -8.00 -18.70 13.86
N SER A 90 -7.76 -18.05 15.00
CA SER A 90 -8.64 -18.13 16.18
C SER A 90 -9.54 -16.90 16.32
N ASP A 91 -10.47 -16.97 17.27
CA ASP A 91 -11.34 -15.86 17.67
C ASP A 91 -10.74 -15.01 18.82
N ALA A 92 -9.48 -15.25 19.19
CA ALA A 92 -8.76 -14.51 20.22
C ALA A 92 -7.56 -13.76 19.63
N GLU A 93 -7.21 -12.62 20.23
CA GLU A 93 -5.96 -11.92 19.93
C GLU A 93 -4.79 -12.64 20.60
N TYR A 94 -3.67 -12.75 19.89
CA TYR A 94 -2.40 -13.27 20.42
C TYR A 94 -1.30 -12.23 20.38
N ARG A 95 -0.46 -12.21 21.41
CA ARG A 95 0.77 -11.43 21.42
C ARG A 95 1.88 -12.25 20.72
N ILE A 96 2.26 -11.75 19.56
CA ILE A 96 3.54 -12.03 18.89
C ILE A 96 4.36 -10.77 19.10
N PRO A 97 5.54 -10.43 18.71
CA PRO A 97 6.07 -9.15 19.21
C PRO A 97 5.02 -8.03 19.25
N GLY A 98 4.26 -7.80 18.17
CA GLY A 98 3.02 -7.01 18.22
C GLY A 98 1.77 -7.85 18.51
N ARG A 99 0.62 -7.45 17.96
CA ARG A 99 -0.69 -8.07 18.19
C ARG A 99 -1.19 -8.76 16.92
N ALA A 100 -1.37 -10.08 16.97
CA ALA A 100 -2.11 -10.82 15.95
C ALA A 100 -3.59 -10.84 16.35
N ARG A 101 -4.39 -9.98 15.73
CA ARG A 101 -5.83 -9.87 16.05
C ARG A 101 -6.58 -11.14 15.64
N ALA A 102 -7.73 -11.36 16.28
CA ALA A 102 -8.62 -12.48 15.95
C ALA A 102 -8.97 -12.48 14.45
N ARG A 103 -8.83 -13.62 13.79
CA ARG A 103 -9.11 -13.82 12.36
C ARG A 103 -8.35 -12.84 11.43
N GLY A 104 -7.25 -12.26 11.90
CA GLY A 104 -6.46 -11.26 11.21
C GLY A 104 -5.31 -11.82 10.40
N VAL A 105 -4.80 -10.96 9.53
CA VAL A 105 -3.52 -11.13 8.84
C VAL A 105 -2.63 -9.96 9.21
N GLU A 106 -1.40 -10.26 9.59
CA GLU A 106 -0.37 -9.29 9.89
C GLU A 106 0.83 -9.51 8.98
N VAL A 107 1.43 -8.41 8.54
CA VAL A 107 2.64 -8.39 7.71
C VAL A 107 3.73 -7.62 8.42
N HIS A 108 4.98 -8.03 8.25
CA HIS A 108 6.13 -7.35 8.81
C HIS A 108 7.22 -7.21 7.74
N PRO A 109 7.52 -6.00 7.26
CA PRO A 109 8.59 -5.77 6.31
C PRO A 109 9.96 -5.94 6.97
N SER A 110 11.03 -5.97 6.17
CA SER A 110 12.42 -5.82 6.64
C SER A 110 12.95 -4.43 6.27
N PRO A 111 14.15 -4.02 6.68
CA PRO A 111 14.69 -2.70 6.32
C PRO A 111 14.75 -2.41 4.82
N THR A 112 14.84 -3.46 4.00
CA THR A 112 15.08 -3.35 2.56
C THR A 112 14.07 -4.14 1.72
N LEU A 113 13.18 -4.91 2.35
CA LEU A 113 12.22 -5.76 1.66
C LEU A 113 10.79 -5.42 2.07
N PHE A 114 9.99 -5.16 1.07
CA PHE A 114 8.54 -5.01 1.21
C PHE A 114 7.87 -6.37 1.36
N VAL A 115 6.70 -6.40 1.97
CA VAL A 115 5.86 -7.60 2.10
C VAL A 115 4.53 -7.35 1.41
N ALA A 116 4.03 -8.34 0.69
CA ALA A 116 2.75 -8.25 0.03
C ALA A 116 1.85 -9.45 0.32
N VAL A 117 0.55 -9.17 0.45
CA VAL A 117 -0.53 -10.16 0.36
C VAL A 117 -1.28 -9.89 -0.93
N GLY A 118 -1.39 -10.90 -1.79
CA GLY A 118 -1.99 -10.76 -3.10
C GLY A 118 -3.12 -11.74 -3.35
N TRP A 119 -4.08 -11.29 -4.15
CA TRP A 119 -5.13 -12.11 -4.74
C TRP A 119 -4.94 -12.15 -6.26
N GLN A 120 -4.89 -13.35 -6.82
CA GLN A 120 -4.85 -13.55 -8.26
C GLN A 120 -6.27 -13.79 -8.77
N SER A 121 -6.69 -13.00 -9.76
CA SER A 121 -8.03 -13.10 -10.31
C SER A 121 -8.30 -14.45 -10.99
N PRO A 122 -9.32 -15.20 -10.55
CA PRO A 122 -9.78 -16.39 -11.23
C PRO A 122 -10.81 -16.10 -12.34
N ILE A 123 -11.17 -14.84 -12.53
CA ILE A 123 -12.24 -14.40 -13.44
C ILE A 123 -11.78 -13.28 -14.36
N ASP A 124 -12.54 -13.07 -15.43
CA ASP A 124 -12.60 -11.82 -16.19
C ASP A 124 -13.85 -11.08 -15.77
N GLY A 125 -13.75 -9.81 -15.39
CA GLY A 125 -14.92 -9.04 -14.95
C GLY A 125 -14.57 -7.84 -14.09
N GLU A 126 -15.62 -7.31 -13.48
CA GLU A 126 -15.52 -6.16 -12.58
C GLU A 126 -15.49 -6.60 -11.13
N ILE A 127 -14.59 -6.03 -10.35
CA ILE A 127 -14.49 -6.21 -8.90
C ILE A 127 -14.44 -4.86 -8.20
N THR A 128 -14.80 -4.86 -6.91
CA THR A 128 -14.59 -3.70 -6.04
C THR A 128 -13.50 -4.03 -5.04
N VAL A 129 -12.46 -3.22 -5.01
CA VAL A 129 -11.30 -3.39 -4.11
C VAL A 129 -11.35 -2.33 -3.02
N SER A 130 -11.18 -2.75 -1.79
CA SER A 130 -10.90 -1.86 -0.64
C SER A 130 -9.82 -2.48 0.23
N ALA A 131 -9.06 -1.64 0.95
CA ALA A 131 -8.03 -2.13 1.85
C ALA A 131 -7.91 -1.24 3.08
N LYS A 132 -7.41 -1.82 4.17
CA LYS A 132 -7.10 -1.10 5.40
C LYS A 132 -5.82 -1.66 6.00
N VAL A 133 -4.95 -0.76 6.45
CA VAL A 133 -3.78 -1.09 7.24
C VAL A 133 -3.84 -0.39 8.59
N ALA A 134 -3.27 -1.00 9.63
CA ALA A 134 -3.11 -0.38 10.93
C ALA A 134 -1.87 -0.92 11.62
N ASP A 135 -1.20 -0.07 12.38
CA ASP A 135 -0.08 -0.48 13.21
C ASP A 135 -0.52 -1.54 14.23
N ALA A 136 0.13 -2.69 14.21
CA ALA A 136 -0.13 -3.80 15.11
C ALA A 136 0.86 -3.84 16.30
N HIS A 137 1.80 -2.89 16.38
CA HIS A 137 2.79 -2.80 17.45
C HIS A 137 3.03 -1.35 17.89
N PRO A 138 1.98 -0.64 18.35
CA PRO A 138 2.04 0.80 18.60
C PRO A 138 2.90 1.20 19.82
N GLU A 139 3.53 0.26 20.47
CA GLU A 139 4.43 0.51 21.60
C GLU A 139 5.83 0.97 21.18
N CYS A 140 6.17 0.86 19.89
CA CYS A 140 7.50 1.23 19.34
C CYS A 140 7.42 1.44 17.82
N GLY A 141 8.56 1.73 17.18
CA GLY A 141 8.63 1.95 15.73
C GLY A 141 8.36 3.38 15.30
N ASN A 142 8.36 3.60 13.99
CA ASN A 142 8.09 4.89 13.36
C ASN A 142 6.91 4.87 12.39
N GLY A 143 6.20 3.73 12.32
CA GLY A 143 5.13 3.48 11.36
C GLY A 143 5.62 2.85 10.07
N GLY A 144 4.78 2.83 9.06
CA GLY A 144 5.05 2.16 7.79
C GLY A 144 4.47 2.88 6.59
N GLU A 145 4.72 2.30 5.43
CA GLU A 145 4.17 2.72 4.15
C GLU A 145 3.36 1.57 3.55
N TRP A 146 2.32 1.90 2.78
CA TRP A 146 1.48 0.89 2.16
C TRP A 146 1.05 1.29 0.75
N TRP A 147 0.83 0.28 -0.09
CA TRP A 147 0.31 0.42 -1.45
C TRP A 147 -0.76 -0.63 -1.69
N VAL A 148 -1.78 -0.29 -2.46
CA VAL A 148 -2.63 -1.26 -3.14
C VAL A 148 -2.34 -1.18 -4.62
N GLN A 149 -1.94 -2.30 -5.21
CA GLN A 149 -1.47 -2.35 -6.59
C GLN A 149 -2.27 -3.36 -7.41
N ASN A 150 -2.52 -3.02 -8.67
CA ASN A 150 -3.04 -3.94 -9.67
C ASN A 150 -1.93 -4.29 -10.68
N HIS A 151 -1.61 -5.57 -10.79
CA HIS A 151 -0.66 -6.12 -11.73
C HIS A 151 -1.40 -6.82 -12.84
N THR A 152 -1.29 -6.30 -14.04
CA THR A 152 -1.78 -6.92 -15.27
C THR A 152 -0.60 -7.43 -16.08
N SER A 153 -0.88 -8.18 -17.15
CA SER A 153 0.15 -8.63 -18.11
C SER A 153 0.90 -7.47 -18.81
N ARG A 154 0.39 -6.24 -18.72
CA ARG A 154 0.92 -5.07 -19.43
C ARG A 154 1.55 -4.03 -18.55
N LYS A 155 1.06 -3.87 -17.33
CA LYS A 155 1.50 -2.80 -16.42
C LYS A 155 1.20 -3.13 -14.96
N VAL A 156 1.93 -2.46 -14.09
CA VAL A 156 1.59 -2.30 -12.68
C VAL A 156 0.98 -0.92 -12.50
N GLY A 157 -0.16 -0.85 -11.83
CA GLY A 157 -0.82 0.40 -11.46
C GLY A 157 -1.00 0.48 -9.95
N ASN A 158 -0.92 1.68 -9.38
CA ASN A 158 -1.33 1.94 -8.01
C ASN A 158 -2.81 2.29 -7.96
N LEU A 159 -3.54 1.69 -7.02
CA LEU A 159 -4.92 2.01 -6.67
C LEU A 159 -4.96 2.95 -5.46
N GLY A 160 -3.97 2.87 -4.60
CA GLY A 160 -3.81 3.73 -3.44
C GLY A 160 -2.46 3.54 -2.76
N HIS A 161 -2.05 4.55 -2.02
CA HIS A 161 -0.80 4.59 -1.26
C HIS A 161 -0.99 5.47 -0.02
N GLY A 162 -0.20 5.23 0.99
CA GLY A 162 -0.12 6.12 2.14
C GLY A 162 1.02 5.78 3.07
N VAL A 163 1.29 6.71 3.96
CA VAL A 163 2.30 6.60 5.02
C VAL A 163 1.59 6.81 6.35
N TYR A 164 1.95 6.06 7.37
CA TYR A 164 1.43 6.23 8.72
C TYR A 164 2.54 6.23 9.76
N GLY A 165 2.30 6.94 10.86
CA GLY A 165 3.18 6.92 12.04
C GLY A 165 2.76 5.86 13.05
N THR A 166 3.52 5.75 14.14
CA THR A 166 3.25 4.83 15.27
C THR A 166 1.81 4.96 15.76
N GLY A 167 1.13 3.84 15.91
CA GLY A 167 -0.28 3.76 16.29
C GLY A 167 -1.27 4.19 15.19
N GLY A 168 -0.76 4.53 14.01
CA GLY A 168 -1.56 4.99 12.87
C GLY A 168 -2.01 3.87 11.95
N GLY A 169 -2.47 4.28 10.77
CA GLY A 169 -2.91 3.38 9.71
C GLY A 169 -3.36 4.14 8.47
N GLY A 170 -3.96 3.42 7.54
CA GLY A 170 -4.49 4.01 6.31
C GLY A 170 -5.54 3.13 5.67
N GLU A 171 -6.25 3.68 4.69
CA GLU A 171 -7.28 2.93 3.97
C GLU A 171 -7.37 3.32 2.50
N LEU A 172 -7.62 2.34 1.66
CA LEU A 172 -8.15 2.53 0.32
C LEU A 172 -9.68 2.42 0.38
N LYS A 173 -10.37 3.49 0.06
CA LYS A 173 -11.82 3.49 -0.14
C LYS A 173 -12.17 2.56 -1.30
N PRO A 174 -13.40 2.01 -1.36
CA PRO A 174 -13.81 1.13 -2.45
C PRO A 174 -13.55 1.73 -3.84
N VAL A 175 -12.80 1.01 -4.66
CA VAL A 175 -12.46 1.36 -6.05
C VAL A 175 -12.91 0.22 -6.96
N THR A 176 -13.64 0.54 -8.01
CA THR A 176 -14.04 -0.41 -9.03
C THR A 176 -12.93 -0.64 -10.05
N LEU A 177 -12.65 -1.90 -10.37
CA LEU A 177 -11.56 -2.33 -11.21
C LEU A 177 -12.00 -3.42 -12.18
N GLN A 178 -11.64 -3.27 -13.46
CA GLN A 178 -11.74 -4.35 -14.44
C GLN A 178 -10.51 -5.25 -14.32
N VAL A 179 -10.72 -6.54 -14.16
CA VAL A 179 -9.67 -7.54 -14.07
C VAL A 179 -9.84 -8.64 -15.12
N HIS A 180 -8.72 -9.25 -15.48
CA HIS A 180 -8.69 -10.47 -16.28
C HIS A 180 -8.15 -11.62 -15.44
N ARG A 181 -8.50 -12.82 -15.85
CA ARG A 181 -7.94 -14.03 -15.23
C ARG A 181 -6.42 -13.99 -15.23
N GLY A 182 -5.84 -14.13 -14.04
CA GLY A 182 -4.39 -14.07 -13.85
C GLY A 182 -3.86 -12.70 -13.42
N ASP A 183 -4.62 -11.61 -13.54
CA ASP A 183 -4.26 -10.33 -12.94
C ASP A 183 -4.13 -10.46 -11.41
N VAL A 184 -3.26 -9.68 -10.80
CA VAL A 184 -3.01 -9.74 -9.36
C VAL A 184 -3.29 -8.40 -8.71
N VAL A 185 -4.20 -8.39 -7.74
CA VAL A 185 -4.35 -7.26 -6.81
C VAL A 185 -3.59 -7.58 -5.53
N ARG A 186 -2.76 -6.66 -5.05
CA ARG A 186 -1.97 -6.88 -3.84
C ARG A 186 -1.92 -5.66 -2.93
N LEU A 187 -1.98 -5.92 -1.64
CA LEU A 187 -1.67 -4.97 -0.58
C LEU A 187 -0.20 -5.17 -0.21
N VAL A 188 0.59 -4.11 -0.33
CA VAL A 188 2.02 -4.09 -0.06
C VAL A 188 2.28 -3.22 1.16
N VAL A 189 3.17 -3.64 2.03
CA VAL A 189 3.63 -2.87 3.19
C VAL A 189 5.15 -2.81 3.17
N GLY A 190 5.69 -1.64 3.39
CA GLY A 190 7.12 -1.36 3.46
C GLY A 190 7.51 -0.63 4.74
N PRO A 191 8.82 -0.63 5.07
CA PRO A 191 9.33 0.10 6.20
C PRO A 191 9.37 1.59 5.88
N LYS A 192 8.96 2.42 6.82
CA LYS A 192 9.11 3.86 6.70
C LYS A 192 10.57 4.24 6.96
N ASP A 193 11.15 5.02 6.02
CA ASP A 193 12.54 5.50 6.10
C ASP A 193 13.58 4.37 6.35
N GLY A 194 13.31 3.15 5.86
CA GLY A 194 14.18 1.99 6.07
C GLY A 194 14.22 1.45 7.51
N SER A 195 13.47 2.02 8.43
CA SER A 195 13.28 1.48 9.77
C SER A 195 12.13 0.48 9.78
N HIS A 196 12.38 -0.74 10.29
CA HIS A 196 11.37 -1.81 10.33
C HIS A 196 11.07 -2.27 11.76
N ALA A 197 11.76 -1.70 12.75
CA ALA A 197 11.55 -2.08 14.13
C ALA A 197 10.10 -1.82 14.55
N CYS A 198 9.42 -2.86 15.01
CA CYS A 198 8.02 -2.82 15.43
C CYS A 198 7.00 -2.53 14.30
N ASP A 199 7.36 -2.67 13.04
CA ASP A 199 6.47 -2.38 11.90
C ASP A 199 5.50 -3.54 11.57
N LEU A 200 5.12 -4.32 12.58
CA LEU A 200 4.03 -5.28 12.39
C LEU A 200 2.76 -4.52 12.05
N THR A 201 2.13 -4.88 10.95
CA THR A 201 0.99 -4.17 10.37
C THR A 201 -0.19 -5.10 10.19
N HIS A 202 -1.35 -4.74 10.70
CA HIS A 202 -2.61 -5.37 10.32
C HIS A 202 -2.91 -5.08 8.86
N ALA A 203 -3.23 -6.11 8.07
CA ALA A 203 -3.48 -6.01 6.64
C ALA A 203 -4.84 -6.62 6.30
N ASP A 204 -5.78 -5.77 5.87
CA ASP A 204 -7.09 -6.17 5.37
C ASP A 204 -7.22 -5.76 3.92
N MET A 205 -7.68 -6.67 3.07
CA MET A 205 -8.04 -6.39 1.70
C MET A 205 -9.33 -7.14 1.37
N THR A 206 -10.30 -6.43 0.85
CA THR A 206 -11.60 -6.98 0.40
C THR A 206 -11.72 -6.80 -1.11
N LEU A 207 -12.20 -7.86 -1.75
CA LEU A 207 -12.42 -7.91 -3.19
C LEU A 207 -13.83 -8.40 -3.48
#